data_9505adafa9c53cef413158e83a87b232
#
_entry.id   9505adafa9c53cef413158e83a87b232
#
_cell.length_a   1.000
_cell.length_b   1.000
_cell.length_c   1.000
_cell.angle_alpha   90.00
_cell.angle_beta   90.00
_cell.angle_gamma   90.00
#
_symmetry.space_group_name_H-M   'P 1'
#
loop_
_entity.id
_entity.type
_entity.pdbx_description
1 polymer ?
#
loop_
_entity_poly.entity_id
_entity_poly.type
_entity_poly.pdbx_seq_one_letter_code
_entity_poly.pdbx_strand_id
1 'polypeptide(L)'
;MLTIAYSTREHKPEFIEYLKKSSGFKKIEVIEKVNKGEKSLAKLYNEILSEAKTDIIVFCHDDIYFDTTGWYHKLMKHFDKSDYGIIGMAGTTDMPSSGKWWENRKKMIGIVNHENGGKKWESKYSESLNNNIGQTIIVDGLFIAIDKRKIKKTFNEEFEGFHFYDIPFCFENHLEGVKIGVITNIRITHKSIGQTNEQWEKNRQLFEEKYKDNLPLKLPFDPQKRLKVLISCLFFRTFTGSELYVYELAKSLLSQNCDVTVMSQIGGPLTDMAKRIGIKCIPFEQAPGFKLGDGIWSFDAGNGPQVSTPNMMYRVSDVNFDLIHMQHRPVAERMIQFYPEIDKIYSIHSEVIELEDPIKHESIKKYIAIRPEIKEYIINNFEIPEKDVEIIYNPVDNEKFKPKPSKVQNAVLFVGTIDYLRRETIMDLIEYTKDNDKELWLMGEDKQNYLPTILTQSHVKHFKPGWNVEKLINECSETAGIQLGRTTIESWLCGKPSWIYKVNSLGNIGSKERFDPPSDLEKYYANNVAKQIKEQYLKILS
;
A
#
# COMPACT_ATOMS: atom_id res chain seq x y z
N MET A 1 33.05 19.51 -17.89
CA MET A 1 33.10 19.09 -19.32
C MET A 1 32.22 17.86 -19.47
N LEU A 2 31.53 17.68 -20.60
CA LEU A 2 30.59 16.58 -20.84
C LEU A 2 30.86 16.03 -22.24
N THR A 3 30.86 14.71 -22.39
CA THR A 3 30.83 14.03 -23.68
C THR A 3 29.40 13.58 -23.99
N ILE A 4 28.88 13.88 -25.18
CA ILE A 4 27.65 13.29 -25.71
C ILE A 4 28.06 12.32 -26.83
N ALA A 5 27.58 11.10 -26.78
CA ALA A 5 27.94 10.06 -27.71
C ALA A 5 26.70 9.36 -28.29
N TYR A 6 26.73 9.08 -29.58
CA TYR A 6 25.66 8.34 -30.26
C TYR A 6 26.19 7.51 -31.41
N SER A 7 25.42 6.48 -31.73
CA SER A 7 25.60 5.69 -32.97
C SER A 7 24.57 6.10 -33.99
N THR A 8 24.99 6.14 -35.24
CA THR A 8 24.10 6.50 -36.39
C THR A 8 24.48 5.70 -37.63
N ARG A 9 23.57 5.58 -38.59
CA ARG A 9 23.86 4.90 -39.87
C ARG A 9 24.61 5.79 -40.86
N GLU A 10 24.53 7.09 -40.70
CA GLU A 10 25.15 8.09 -41.55
C GLU A 10 25.58 9.31 -40.76
N HIS A 11 26.57 10.06 -41.27
CA HIS A 11 27.04 11.27 -40.61
C HIS A 11 25.94 12.35 -40.53
N LYS A 12 25.72 12.89 -39.30
CA LYS A 12 24.65 13.88 -39.02
C LYS A 12 25.22 15.19 -38.44
N PRO A 13 25.88 16.04 -39.25
CA PRO A 13 26.50 17.27 -38.74
C PRO A 13 25.51 18.24 -38.11
N GLU A 14 24.28 18.31 -38.64
CA GLU A 14 23.22 19.14 -38.06
C GLU A 14 22.80 18.67 -36.67
N PHE A 15 22.80 17.37 -36.42
CA PHE A 15 22.48 16.81 -35.11
C PHE A 15 23.59 17.09 -34.10
N ILE A 16 24.86 17.06 -34.51
CA ILE A 16 26.00 17.47 -33.67
C ILE A 16 25.85 18.93 -33.24
N GLU A 17 25.55 19.84 -34.16
CA GLU A 17 25.35 21.26 -33.82
C GLU A 17 24.10 21.45 -32.94
N TYR A 18 23.04 20.71 -33.19
CA TYR A 18 21.84 20.70 -32.37
C TYR A 18 22.15 20.27 -30.91
N LEU A 19 22.88 19.17 -30.70
CA LEU A 19 23.26 18.68 -29.37
C LEU A 19 24.08 19.72 -28.59
N LYS A 20 25.07 20.35 -29.24
CA LYS A 20 25.86 21.42 -28.65
C LYS A 20 24.99 22.60 -28.23
N LYS A 21 24.10 23.07 -29.11
CA LYS A 21 23.22 24.21 -28.88
C LYS A 21 22.18 23.94 -27.77
N SER A 22 21.50 22.81 -27.82
CA SER A 22 20.42 22.46 -26.88
C SER A 22 20.92 22.28 -25.45
N SER A 23 22.17 21.82 -25.28
CA SER A 23 22.79 21.63 -23.97
C SER A 23 22.89 22.92 -23.14
N GLY A 24 23.03 24.08 -23.79
CA GLY A 24 23.26 25.36 -23.13
C GLY A 24 24.66 25.49 -22.51
N PHE A 25 25.63 24.64 -22.92
CA PHE A 25 26.99 24.63 -22.40
C PHE A 25 28.02 24.62 -23.55
N LYS A 26 29.04 25.49 -23.47
CA LYS A 26 30.01 25.68 -24.57
C LYS A 26 31.06 24.58 -24.69
N LYS A 27 31.38 23.86 -23.60
CA LYS A 27 32.46 22.85 -23.57
C LYS A 27 31.88 21.44 -23.63
N ILE A 28 31.19 21.13 -24.73
CA ILE A 28 30.64 19.79 -25.04
C ILE A 28 31.53 19.11 -26.06
N GLU A 29 31.98 17.92 -25.76
CA GLU A 29 32.54 16.97 -26.72
C GLU A 29 31.39 16.16 -27.31
N VAL A 30 31.34 15.99 -28.64
CA VAL A 30 30.38 15.09 -29.28
C VAL A 30 31.14 14.01 -30.03
N ILE A 31 30.88 12.75 -29.69
CA ILE A 31 31.43 11.57 -30.35
C ILE A 31 30.33 10.91 -31.16
N GLU A 32 30.39 11.06 -32.49
CA GLU A 32 29.52 10.35 -33.40
C GLU A 32 30.22 9.08 -33.91
N LYS A 33 29.56 7.94 -33.86
CA LYS A 33 30.04 6.69 -34.46
C LYS A 33 29.09 6.25 -35.56
N VAL A 34 29.55 6.35 -36.80
CA VAL A 34 28.82 5.79 -37.94
C VAL A 34 28.99 4.27 -37.92
N ASN A 35 27.85 3.56 -37.82
CA ASN A 35 27.81 2.10 -37.72
C ASN A 35 26.63 1.56 -38.50
N LYS A 36 26.90 0.91 -39.63
CA LYS A 36 25.86 0.34 -40.52
C LYS A 36 25.51 -1.10 -40.17
N GLY A 37 25.87 -1.55 -38.97
CA GLY A 37 25.62 -2.89 -38.47
C GLY A 37 26.87 -3.75 -38.30
N GLU A 38 28.04 -3.14 -38.42
CA GLU A 38 29.33 -3.86 -38.32
C GLU A 38 29.67 -4.26 -36.89
N LYS A 39 29.20 -3.47 -35.92
CA LYS A 39 29.45 -3.71 -34.49
C LYS A 39 28.15 -3.66 -33.70
N SER A 40 28.07 -4.45 -32.62
CA SER A 40 26.99 -4.30 -31.63
C SER A 40 27.11 -2.95 -30.91
N LEU A 41 25.99 -2.42 -30.40
CA LEU A 41 26.00 -1.17 -29.62
C LEU A 41 26.82 -1.29 -28.33
N ALA A 42 26.79 -2.44 -27.66
CA ALA A 42 27.59 -2.69 -26.49
C ALA A 42 29.08 -2.50 -26.76
N LYS A 43 29.59 -3.12 -27.84
CA LYS A 43 31.00 -2.99 -28.25
C LYS A 43 31.34 -1.55 -28.62
N LEU A 44 30.48 -0.90 -29.40
CA LEU A 44 30.69 0.48 -29.84
C LEU A 44 30.72 1.46 -28.66
N TYR A 45 29.82 1.28 -27.70
CA TYR A 45 29.77 2.13 -26.52
C TYR A 45 30.96 1.90 -25.58
N ASN A 46 31.51 0.69 -25.51
CA ASN A 46 32.77 0.42 -24.82
C ASN A 46 33.99 1.12 -25.47
N GLU A 47 34.03 1.16 -26.80
CA GLU A 47 35.06 1.95 -27.52
C GLU A 47 34.93 3.44 -27.14
N ILE A 48 33.70 3.99 -27.13
CA ILE A 48 33.44 5.37 -26.72
C ILE A 48 33.85 5.60 -25.26
N LEU A 49 33.53 4.66 -24.35
CA LEU A 49 33.94 4.74 -22.94
C LEU A 49 35.47 4.89 -22.78
N SER A 50 36.26 4.23 -23.65
CA SER A 50 37.72 4.32 -23.62
C SER A 50 38.24 5.61 -24.24
N GLU A 51 37.56 6.13 -25.28
CA GLU A 51 37.98 7.33 -26.03
C GLU A 51 37.62 8.64 -25.30
N ALA A 52 36.47 8.68 -24.63
CA ALA A 52 35.91 9.89 -24.00
C ALA A 52 36.84 10.42 -22.90
N LYS A 53 37.16 11.71 -22.99
CA LYS A 53 38.08 12.41 -22.09
C LYS A 53 37.42 12.98 -20.85
N THR A 54 36.09 12.90 -20.76
CA THR A 54 35.33 13.46 -19.65
C THR A 54 34.84 12.39 -18.71
N ASP A 55 34.63 12.76 -17.45
CA ASP A 55 34.06 11.84 -16.45
C ASP A 55 32.57 11.57 -16.66
N ILE A 56 31.83 12.56 -17.18
CA ILE A 56 30.41 12.42 -17.47
C ILE A 56 30.22 12.21 -18.97
N ILE A 57 29.53 11.12 -19.31
CA ILE A 57 29.22 10.76 -20.70
C ILE A 57 27.72 10.54 -20.80
N VAL A 58 27.12 11.06 -21.85
CA VAL A 58 25.73 10.82 -22.22
C VAL A 58 25.69 9.98 -23.50
N PHE A 59 25.21 8.76 -23.41
CA PHE A 59 24.84 7.94 -24.55
C PHE A 59 23.38 8.24 -24.92
N CYS A 60 23.10 8.48 -26.18
CA CYS A 60 21.73 8.74 -26.62
C CYS A 60 21.47 8.21 -28.02
N HIS A 61 20.18 8.06 -28.37
CA HIS A 61 19.79 7.76 -29.74
C HIS A 61 20.00 8.98 -30.64
N ASP A 62 20.19 8.75 -31.93
CA ASP A 62 20.40 9.79 -32.94
C ASP A 62 19.10 10.44 -33.48
N ASP A 63 17.98 10.15 -32.81
CA ASP A 63 16.62 10.64 -33.10
C ASP A 63 15.91 11.21 -31.86
N ILE A 64 16.66 11.55 -30.80
CA ILE A 64 16.09 12.27 -29.65
C ILE A 64 16.31 13.78 -29.77
N TYR A 65 15.33 14.54 -29.29
CA TYR A 65 15.37 15.99 -29.25
C TYR A 65 15.03 16.49 -27.85
N PHE A 66 15.84 17.41 -27.34
CA PHE A 66 15.64 17.99 -26.01
C PHE A 66 14.62 19.12 -26.08
N ASP A 67 13.47 18.96 -25.43
CA ASP A 67 12.47 20.01 -25.26
C ASP A 67 12.87 20.99 -24.16
N THR A 68 13.79 20.59 -23.30
CA THR A 68 14.34 21.43 -22.23
C THR A 68 15.63 22.09 -22.68
N THR A 69 15.62 23.42 -22.85
CA THR A 69 16.83 24.19 -23.15
C THR A 69 17.76 24.26 -21.94
N GLY A 70 19.07 24.16 -22.15
CA GLY A 70 20.08 24.23 -21.09
C GLY A 70 20.05 23.03 -20.16
N TRP A 71 19.65 21.89 -20.65
CA TRP A 71 19.51 20.63 -19.89
C TRP A 71 20.79 20.18 -19.20
N TYR A 72 21.97 20.55 -19.73
CA TYR A 72 23.26 20.25 -19.11
C TYR A 72 23.31 20.63 -17.63
N HIS A 73 22.93 21.86 -17.28
CA HIS A 73 23.00 22.34 -15.90
C HIS A 73 22.05 21.57 -14.96
N LYS A 74 20.92 21.13 -15.48
CA LYS A 74 19.99 20.30 -14.72
C LYS A 74 20.56 18.91 -14.46
N LEU A 75 21.13 18.28 -15.49
CA LEU A 75 21.78 16.97 -15.38
C LEU A 75 22.95 17.00 -14.39
N MET A 76 23.87 17.96 -14.55
CA MET A 76 25.03 18.10 -13.66
C MET A 76 24.63 18.30 -12.21
N LYS A 77 23.57 19.08 -11.95
CA LYS A 77 23.07 19.26 -10.58
C LYS A 77 22.65 17.94 -9.92
N HIS A 78 22.14 16.98 -10.69
CA HIS A 78 21.81 15.66 -10.14
C HIS A 78 23.08 14.86 -9.82
N PHE A 79 24.10 14.85 -10.68
CA PHE A 79 25.37 14.19 -10.38
C PHE A 79 26.12 14.82 -9.20
N ASP A 80 26.11 16.15 -9.10
CA ASP A 80 26.83 16.88 -8.05
C ASP A 80 26.14 16.76 -6.66
N LYS A 81 24.81 16.64 -6.63
CA LYS A 81 24.02 16.63 -5.39
C LYS A 81 23.62 15.24 -4.91
N SER A 82 23.94 14.20 -5.65
CA SER A 82 23.53 12.84 -5.34
C SER A 82 24.61 11.84 -5.69
N ASP A 83 24.40 10.61 -5.23
CA ASP A 83 25.35 9.51 -5.40
C ASP A 83 25.06 8.64 -6.63
N TYR A 84 24.24 9.11 -7.54
CA TYR A 84 23.92 8.36 -8.76
C TYR A 84 25.14 8.20 -9.66
N GLY A 85 25.34 6.98 -10.17
CA GLY A 85 26.35 6.66 -11.18
C GLY A 85 25.77 6.62 -12.58
N ILE A 86 24.46 6.34 -12.72
CA ILE A 86 23.75 6.24 -13.99
C ILE A 86 22.43 7.01 -13.86
N ILE A 87 22.10 7.84 -14.86
CA ILE A 87 20.85 8.63 -14.90
C ILE A 87 20.22 8.50 -16.29
N GLY A 88 18.91 8.24 -16.34
CA GLY A 88 18.11 8.15 -17.58
C GLY A 88 16.83 8.96 -17.55
N MET A 89 15.98 8.77 -18.56
CA MET A 89 14.70 9.48 -18.74
C MET A 89 13.49 8.58 -18.48
N ALA A 90 13.66 7.27 -18.57
CA ALA A 90 12.66 6.25 -18.24
C ALA A 90 13.36 5.02 -17.66
N GLY A 91 12.69 4.28 -16.79
CA GLY A 91 13.24 3.08 -16.16
C GLY A 91 12.23 2.44 -15.21
N THR A 92 12.66 1.42 -14.46
CA THR A 92 11.78 0.69 -13.54
C THR A 92 12.42 0.46 -12.17
N THR A 93 11.56 0.37 -11.16
CA THR A 93 11.92 -0.08 -9.79
C THR A 93 11.67 -1.57 -9.57
N ASP A 94 11.15 -2.28 -10.57
CA ASP A 94 10.78 -3.68 -10.51
C ASP A 94 11.22 -4.36 -11.82
N MET A 95 12.24 -5.20 -11.74
CA MET A 95 12.76 -5.95 -12.88
C MET A 95 12.19 -7.36 -12.87
N PRO A 96 11.24 -7.68 -13.77
CA PRO A 96 10.63 -9.00 -13.84
C PRO A 96 11.59 -10.06 -14.38
N SER A 97 11.32 -11.33 -14.10
CA SER A 97 12.11 -12.45 -14.61
C SER A 97 12.21 -12.46 -16.14
N SER A 98 11.19 -11.98 -16.84
CA SER A 98 11.15 -11.89 -18.30
C SER A 98 12.17 -10.92 -18.91
N GLY A 99 12.77 -10.03 -18.12
CA GLY A 99 13.64 -8.96 -18.62
C GLY A 99 12.91 -7.79 -19.28
N LYS A 100 11.57 -7.83 -19.37
CA LYS A 100 10.75 -6.76 -19.96
C LYS A 100 10.40 -5.72 -18.92
N TRP A 101 11.28 -4.78 -18.66
CA TRP A 101 11.15 -3.78 -17.61
C TRP A 101 9.85 -2.94 -17.64
N TRP A 102 9.14 -2.93 -18.75
CA TRP A 102 7.86 -2.22 -18.94
C TRP A 102 6.60 -3.07 -18.63
N GLU A 103 6.74 -4.34 -18.23
CA GLU A 103 5.59 -5.20 -17.89
C GLU A 103 4.78 -4.64 -16.72
N ASN A 104 5.46 -4.15 -15.69
CA ASN A 104 4.79 -3.50 -14.57
C ASN A 104 4.81 -1.98 -14.73
N ARG A 105 3.87 -1.45 -15.51
CA ARG A 105 3.78 -0.01 -15.79
C ARG A 105 3.71 0.87 -14.53
N LYS A 106 3.15 0.35 -13.43
CA LYS A 106 3.04 1.08 -12.16
C LYS A 106 4.38 1.24 -11.43
N LYS A 107 5.36 0.43 -11.76
CA LYS A 107 6.73 0.49 -11.21
C LYS A 107 7.70 1.24 -12.12
N MET A 108 7.23 1.72 -13.26
CA MET A 108 8.03 2.56 -14.15
C MET A 108 8.09 3.99 -13.64
N ILE A 109 9.22 4.63 -13.89
CA ILE A 109 9.47 6.05 -13.62
C ILE A 109 9.92 6.70 -14.93
N GLY A 110 9.43 7.92 -15.23
CA GLY A 110 9.90 8.68 -16.36
C GLY A 110 8.80 9.45 -17.08
N ILE A 111 9.24 10.37 -17.93
CA ILE A 111 8.37 11.15 -18.82
C ILE A 111 9.11 11.34 -20.13
N VAL A 112 8.55 10.78 -21.21
CA VAL A 112 9.12 10.86 -22.55
C VAL A 112 8.04 11.29 -23.53
N ASN A 113 8.32 12.34 -24.32
CA ASN A 113 7.50 12.72 -25.47
C ASN A 113 7.89 11.86 -26.68
N HIS A 114 6.92 11.50 -27.48
CA HIS A 114 7.11 10.73 -28.70
C HIS A 114 6.52 11.46 -29.91
N GLU A 115 7.16 11.30 -31.05
CA GLU A 115 6.66 11.76 -32.32
C GLU A 115 6.91 10.70 -33.40
N ASN A 116 5.86 10.17 -34.00
CA ASN A 116 5.99 9.21 -35.10
C ASN A 116 4.83 9.32 -36.06
N GLY A 117 5.13 9.37 -37.38
CA GLY A 117 4.11 9.47 -38.43
C GLY A 117 3.18 10.68 -38.27
N GLY A 118 3.68 11.80 -37.76
CA GLY A 118 2.91 13.03 -37.51
C GLY A 118 2.05 12.99 -36.25
N LYS A 119 2.03 11.89 -35.51
CA LYS A 119 1.36 11.78 -34.20
C LYS A 119 2.32 12.10 -33.09
N LYS A 120 1.85 12.87 -32.10
CA LYS A 120 2.59 13.20 -30.88
C LYS A 120 1.84 12.70 -29.65
N TRP A 121 2.56 12.12 -28.69
CA TRP A 121 2.00 11.72 -27.40
C TRP A 121 3.05 11.79 -26.30
N GLU A 122 2.61 11.85 -25.06
CA GLU A 122 3.47 11.77 -23.87
C GLU A 122 3.29 10.41 -23.19
N SER A 123 4.40 9.73 -22.92
CA SER A 123 4.44 8.59 -22.01
C SER A 123 4.86 9.08 -20.63
N LYS A 124 3.88 9.18 -19.73
CA LYS A 124 4.09 9.57 -18.34
C LYS A 124 3.84 8.36 -17.45
N TYR A 125 4.87 7.88 -16.78
CA TYR A 125 4.84 6.68 -15.93
C TYR A 125 4.76 7.01 -14.44
N SER A 126 5.21 8.19 -14.04
CA SER A 126 5.19 8.65 -12.65
C SER A 126 4.65 10.07 -12.55
N GLU A 127 4.04 10.38 -11.41
CA GLU A 127 3.77 11.76 -11.02
C GLU A 127 5.06 12.49 -10.60
N SER A 128 4.96 13.75 -10.20
CA SER A 128 6.12 14.55 -9.78
C SER A 128 6.93 13.84 -8.69
N LEU A 129 8.22 13.66 -8.94
CA LEU A 129 9.17 13.10 -8.00
C LEU A 129 9.72 14.18 -7.06
N ASN A 130 9.97 13.83 -5.81
CA ASN A 130 10.74 14.67 -4.91
C ASN A 130 12.12 14.93 -5.51
N ASN A 131 12.55 16.18 -5.57
CA ASN A 131 13.81 16.60 -6.20
C ASN A 131 13.95 16.24 -7.70
N ASN A 132 12.86 15.86 -8.38
CA ASN A 132 12.82 15.49 -9.80
C ASN A 132 13.71 14.31 -10.20
N ILE A 133 14.06 13.44 -9.27
CA ILE A 133 14.81 12.21 -9.54
C ILE A 133 14.24 11.06 -8.71
N GLY A 134 14.13 9.87 -9.29
CA GLY A 134 13.71 8.64 -8.62
C GLY A 134 14.69 7.52 -8.87
N GLN A 135 15.00 6.72 -7.85
CA GLN A 135 15.87 5.56 -7.99
C GLN A 135 15.19 4.46 -8.80
N THR A 136 15.96 3.79 -9.67
CA THR A 136 15.53 2.68 -10.52
C THR A 136 16.58 1.58 -10.52
N ILE A 137 16.21 0.40 -11.06
CA ILE A 137 17.14 -0.72 -11.29
C ILE A 137 17.83 -0.56 -12.64
N ILE A 138 17.08 -0.11 -13.64
CA ILE A 138 17.58 0.14 -15.00
C ILE A 138 17.04 1.46 -15.53
N VAL A 139 17.66 1.96 -16.59
CA VAL A 139 17.13 3.03 -17.44
C VAL A 139 17.09 2.59 -18.89
N ASP A 140 16.17 3.18 -19.65
CA ASP A 140 16.00 2.94 -21.09
C ASP A 140 17.17 3.51 -21.89
N GLY A 141 17.61 2.78 -22.90
CA GLY A 141 18.74 3.10 -23.74
C GLY A 141 18.63 4.38 -24.58
N LEU A 142 17.43 4.94 -24.73
CA LEU A 142 17.26 6.18 -25.49
C LEU A 142 18.12 7.35 -24.96
N PHE A 143 18.39 7.35 -23.65
CA PHE A 143 19.28 8.31 -22.99
C PHE A 143 19.87 7.69 -21.72
N ILE A 144 21.19 7.50 -21.68
CA ILE A 144 21.93 7.00 -20.54
C ILE A 144 23.08 7.96 -20.23
N ALA A 145 22.98 8.72 -19.15
CA ALA A 145 24.07 9.55 -18.65
C ALA A 145 24.81 8.79 -17.55
N ILE A 146 26.13 8.74 -17.62
CA ILE A 146 26.97 8.01 -16.66
C ILE A 146 28.05 8.90 -16.06
N ASP A 147 28.43 8.61 -14.82
CA ASP A 147 29.67 9.05 -14.21
C ASP A 147 30.68 7.89 -14.27
N LYS A 148 31.70 7.99 -15.14
CA LYS A 148 32.73 6.95 -15.34
C LYS A 148 33.43 6.55 -14.04
N ARG A 149 33.52 7.44 -13.06
CA ARG A 149 34.17 7.19 -11.78
C ARG A 149 33.37 6.28 -10.87
N LYS A 150 32.04 6.19 -11.12
CA LYS A 150 31.09 5.46 -10.27
C LYS A 150 30.63 4.13 -10.85
N ILE A 151 30.62 3.97 -12.18
CA ILE A 151 30.26 2.69 -12.79
C ILE A 151 31.28 1.60 -12.45
N LYS A 152 30.82 0.36 -12.36
CA LYS A 152 31.62 -0.84 -12.01
C LYS A 152 31.73 -1.83 -13.14
N LYS A 153 30.77 -1.79 -14.07
CA LYS A 153 30.70 -2.65 -15.26
C LYS A 153 30.59 -1.78 -16.51
N THR A 154 31.21 -2.23 -17.59
CA THR A 154 31.05 -1.68 -18.95
C THR A 154 29.85 -2.35 -19.63
N PHE A 155 29.53 -1.95 -20.86
CA PHE A 155 28.48 -2.62 -21.62
C PHE A 155 28.84 -4.07 -21.89
N ASN A 156 27.90 -4.98 -21.63
CA ASN A 156 28.16 -6.42 -21.78
C ASN A 156 28.07 -6.83 -23.26
N GLU A 157 29.20 -7.19 -23.86
CA GLU A 157 29.33 -7.48 -25.29
C GLU A 157 28.75 -8.84 -25.71
N GLU A 158 28.33 -9.70 -24.76
CA GLU A 158 27.59 -10.93 -25.05
C GLU A 158 26.20 -10.62 -25.66
N PHE A 159 25.66 -9.42 -25.38
CA PHE A 159 24.38 -8.97 -25.94
C PHE A 159 24.62 -8.29 -27.30
N GLU A 160 24.46 -9.06 -28.35
CA GLU A 160 24.78 -8.63 -29.70
C GLU A 160 23.68 -7.74 -30.32
N GLY A 161 24.04 -7.00 -31.38
CA GLY A 161 23.15 -6.17 -32.16
C GLY A 161 22.90 -4.78 -31.56
N PHE A 162 21.72 -4.20 -31.87
CA PHE A 162 21.38 -2.82 -31.53
C PHE A 162 20.39 -2.68 -30.38
N HIS A 163 19.95 -3.80 -29.83
CA HIS A 163 18.93 -3.82 -28.77
C HIS A 163 19.45 -4.53 -27.54
N PHE A 164 18.85 -4.22 -26.38
CA PHE A 164 19.14 -4.92 -25.13
C PHE A 164 20.54 -4.69 -24.56
N TYR A 165 21.24 -3.64 -24.96
CA TYR A 165 22.56 -3.26 -24.43
C TYR A 165 22.46 -2.50 -23.10
N ASP A 166 21.37 -1.77 -22.94
CA ASP A 166 21.05 -0.89 -21.82
C ASP A 166 20.66 -1.68 -20.57
N ILE A 167 19.84 -2.70 -20.73
CA ILE A 167 19.31 -3.50 -19.62
C ILE A 167 20.42 -4.23 -18.86
N PRO A 168 21.28 -5.06 -19.50
CA PRO A 168 22.40 -5.70 -18.82
C PRO A 168 23.39 -4.71 -18.20
N PHE A 169 23.71 -3.64 -18.93
CA PHE A 169 24.62 -2.60 -18.43
C PHE A 169 24.12 -2.00 -17.11
N CYS A 170 22.86 -1.60 -17.08
CA CYS A 170 22.26 -1.05 -15.87
C CYS A 170 22.13 -2.10 -14.76
N PHE A 171 21.64 -3.30 -15.09
CA PHE A 171 21.39 -4.37 -14.15
C PHE A 171 22.68 -4.84 -13.46
N GLU A 172 23.75 -5.10 -14.22
CA GLU A 172 25.04 -5.49 -13.67
C GLU A 172 25.64 -4.40 -12.77
N ASN A 173 25.56 -3.13 -13.18
CA ASN A 173 25.99 -2.02 -12.33
C ASN A 173 25.14 -1.89 -11.05
N HIS A 174 23.84 -2.14 -11.14
CA HIS A 174 22.96 -2.16 -9.97
C HIS A 174 23.35 -3.27 -8.99
N LEU A 175 23.62 -4.48 -9.46
CA LEU A 175 24.08 -5.60 -8.63
C LEU A 175 25.42 -5.30 -7.93
N GLU A 176 26.27 -4.48 -8.52
CA GLU A 176 27.54 -3.98 -7.93
C GLU A 176 27.34 -2.75 -7.02
N GLY A 177 26.08 -2.37 -6.73
CA GLY A 177 25.74 -1.29 -5.82
C GLY A 177 25.80 0.11 -6.44
N VAL A 178 25.89 0.24 -7.76
CA VAL A 178 25.82 1.54 -8.44
C VAL A 178 24.39 2.07 -8.38
N LYS A 179 24.22 3.29 -7.89
CA LYS A 179 22.92 3.95 -7.84
C LYS A 179 22.50 4.42 -9.22
N ILE A 180 21.30 4.00 -9.64
CA ILE A 180 20.70 4.31 -10.95
C ILE A 180 19.43 5.12 -10.72
N GLY A 181 19.20 6.15 -11.52
CA GLY A 181 18.02 7.01 -11.36
C GLY A 181 17.44 7.54 -12.66
N VAL A 182 16.19 7.94 -12.59
CA VAL A 182 15.44 8.60 -13.67
C VAL A 182 15.09 10.01 -13.26
N ILE A 183 15.36 10.99 -14.12
CA ILE A 183 15.04 12.40 -13.90
C ILE A 183 13.80 12.82 -14.70
N THR A 184 13.00 13.73 -14.13
CA THR A 184 11.75 14.19 -14.72
C THR A 184 11.71 15.70 -15.05
N ASN A 185 12.80 16.42 -14.74
CA ASN A 185 12.92 17.86 -15.00
C ASN A 185 13.68 18.21 -16.29
N ILE A 186 14.09 17.20 -17.06
CA ILE A 186 14.55 17.32 -18.42
C ILE A 186 13.55 16.59 -19.31
N ARG A 187 13.07 17.23 -20.36
CA ARG A 187 12.12 16.67 -21.31
C ARG A 187 12.79 16.42 -22.63
N ILE A 188 12.48 15.28 -23.21
CA ILE A 188 12.95 14.87 -24.55
C ILE A 188 11.79 14.39 -25.39
N THR A 189 11.92 14.58 -26.71
CA THR A 189 11.05 13.98 -27.73
C THR A 189 11.84 12.91 -28.48
N HIS A 190 11.37 11.68 -28.48
CA HIS A 190 11.89 10.54 -29.24
C HIS A 190 11.09 10.38 -30.53
N LYS A 191 11.75 10.41 -31.69
CA LYS A 191 11.12 10.41 -33.01
C LYS A 191 10.89 9.03 -33.60
N SER A 192 11.10 7.98 -32.86
CA SER A 192 10.79 6.61 -33.24
C SER A 192 9.97 5.86 -32.21
N ILE A 193 9.48 4.69 -32.60
CA ILE A 193 8.86 3.72 -31.70
C ILE A 193 9.82 2.53 -31.63
N GLY A 194 10.19 2.12 -30.41
CA GLY A 194 10.97 0.91 -30.23
C GLY A 194 10.27 -0.31 -30.81
N GLN A 195 10.97 -1.09 -31.61
CA GLN A 195 10.48 -2.35 -32.16
C GLN A 195 11.34 -3.50 -31.64
N THR A 196 10.68 -4.56 -31.20
CA THR A 196 11.36 -5.82 -30.84
C THR A 196 11.51 -6.67 -32.10
N ASN A 197 12.67 -7.32 -32.25
CA ASN A 197 12.98 -8.23 -33.34
C ASN A 197 13.52 -9.56 -32.81
N GLU A 198 13.88 -10.50 -33.68
CA GLU A 198 14.43 -11.79 -33.29
C GLU A 198 15.71 -11.68 -32.44
N GLN A 199 16.58 -10.73 -32.77
CA GLN A 199 17.82 -10.51 -31.98
C GLN A 199 17.50 -9.96 -30.58
N TRP A 200 16.49 -9.09 -30.47
CA TRP A 200 16.01 -8.62 -29.18
C TRP A 200 15.50 -9.79 -28.32
N GLU A 201 14.72 -10.71 -28.90
CA GLU A 201 14.19 -11.87 -28.15
C GLU A 201 15.30 -12.85 -27.75
N LYS A 202 16.32 -13.06 -28.59
CA LYS A 202 17.50 -13.87 -28.22
C LYS A 202 18.25 -13.24 -27.04
N ASN A 203 18.47 -11.93 -27.08
CA ASN A 203 19.11 -11.21 -25.98
C ASN A 203 18.29 -11.25 -24.70
N ARG A 204 16.96 -11.15 -24.82
CA ARG A 204 16.04 -11.29 -23.68
C ARG A 204 16.16 -12.66 -23.00
N GLN A 205 16.15 -13.72 -23.78
CA GLN A 205 16.30 -15.11 -23.27
C GLN A 205 17.68 -15.31 -22.64
N LEU A 206 18.73 -14.78 -23.25
CA LEU A 206 20.07 -14.79 -22.69
C LEU A 206 20.13 -14.08 -21.34
N PHE A 207 19.45 -12.93 -21.22
CA PHE A 207 19.36 -12.17 -19.97
C PHE A 207 18.62 -12.96 -18.89
N GLU A 208 17.46 -13.53 -19.21
CA GLU A 208 16.66 -14.35 -18.30
C GLU A 208 17.48 -15.54 -17.75
N GLU A 209 18.15 -16.28 -18.62
CA GLU A 209 18.98 -17.42 -18.20
C GLU A 209 20.21 -17.00 -17.37
N LYS A 210 20.90 -15.93 -17.82
CA LYS A 210 22.12 -15.45 -17.17
C LYS A 210 21.89 -14.92 -15.77
N TYR A 211 20.75 -14.26 -15.53
CA TYR A 211 20.43 -13.61 -14.25
C TYR A 211 19.26 -14.25 -13.49
N LYS A 212 18.90 -15.50 -13.81
CA LYS A 212 17.76 -16.21 -13.19
C LYS A 212 17.81 -16.22 -11.66
N ASP A 213 19.01 -16.29 -11.07
CA ASP A 213 19.19 -16.33 -9.62
C ASP A 213 19.06 -14.93 -8.96
N ASN A 214 19.09 -13.87 -9.78
CA ASN A 214 18.94 -12.48 -9.35
C ASN A 214 17.57 -11.89 -9.70
N LEU A 215 16.75 -12.62 -10.45
CA LEU A 215 15.44 -12.18 -10.92
C LEU A 215 14.29 -12.99 -10.28
N PRO A 216 13.13 -12.41 -10.05
CA PRO A 216 12.81 -10.99 -10.21
C PRO A 216 13.49 -10.14 -9.14
N LEU A 217 13.86 -8.90 -9.49
CA LEU A 217 14.50 -7.96 -8.58
C LEU A 217 13.63 -6.72 -8.38
N LYS A 218 13.40 -6.34 -7.13
CA LYS A 218 12.66 -5.12 -6.77
C LYS A 218 13.53 -4.22 -5.91
N LEU A 219 13.48 -2.92 -6.15
CA LEU A 219 14.05 -1.97 -5.19
C LEU A 219 13.27 -2.04 -3.89
N PRO A 220 13.94 -2.07 -2.73
CA PRO A 220 13.27 -1.94 -1.45
C PRO A 220 12.51 -0.63 -1.38
N PHE A 221 11.38 -0.63 -0.67
CA PHE A 221 10.63 0.59 -0.43
C PHE A 221 11.49 1.61 0.33
N ASP A 222 11.59 2.82 -0.21
CA ASP A 222 12.27 3.92 0.48
C ASP A 222 11.43 4.36 1.70
N PRO A 223 11.89 4.13 2.94
CA PRO A 223 11.13 4.47 4.15
C PRO A 223 10.92 5.98 4.34
N GLN A 224 11.65 6.83 3.61
CA GLN A 224 11.44 8.29 3.59
C GLN A 224 10.29 8.69 2.65
N LYS A 225 9.95 7.84 1.70
CA LYS A 225 8.80 8.04 0.81
C LYS A 225 7.50 7.88 1.58
N ARG A 226 6.53 8.74 1.28
CA ARG A 226 5.20 8.62 1.84
C ARG A 226 4.51 7.36 1.33
N LEU A 227 4.14 6.46 2.25
CA LEU A 227 3.54 5.17 1.93
C LEU A 227 2.07 5.33 1.55
N LYS A 228 1.68 4.87 0.37
CA LYS A 228 0.30 4.91 -0.12
C LYS A 228 -0.44 3.63 0.24
N VAL A 229 -1.31 3.69 1.22
CA VAL A 229 -2.04 2.52 1.74
C VAL A 229 -3.52 2.60 1.37
N LEU A 230 -4.03 1.53 0.78
CA LEU A 230 -5.47 1.31 0.66
C LEU A 230 -5.93 0.47 1.86
N ILE A 231 -6.84 0.98 2.68
CA ILE A 231 -7.55 0.20 3.68
C ILE A 231 -8.93 -0.14 3.12
N SER A 232 -9.26 -1.43 3.04
CA SER A 232 -10.55 -1.88 2.52
C SER A 232 -11.34 -2.61 3.60
N CYS A 233 -12.60 -2.23 3.78
CA CYS A 233 -13.53 -2.82 4.73
C CYS A 233 -14.96 -2.79 4.17
N LEU A 234 -15.87 -3.60 4.73
CA LEU A 234 -17.23 -3.72 4.21
C LEU A 234 -18.03 -2.44 4.41
N PHE A 235 -18.03 -1.90 5.63
CA PHE A 235 -18.73 -0.67 6.00
C PHE A 235 -17.76 0.34 6.62
N PHE A 236 -18.01 1.62 6.34
CA PHE A 236 -17.31 2.75 6.95
C PHE A 236 -18.28 3.92 7.12
N ARG A 237 -19.31 3.73 7.92
CA ARG A 237 -20.49 4.60 8.01
C ARG A 237 -20.82 5.04 9.42
N THR A 238 -20.72 4.11 10.38
CA THR A 238 -21.21 4.26 11.76
C THR A 238 -20.10 4.02 12.78
N PHE A 239 -20.43 3.81 14.05
CA PHE A 239 -19.45 3.66 15.12
C PHE A 239 -19.34 2.22 15.62
N THR A 240 -19.36 1.24 14.71
CA THR A 240 -19.15 -0.18 15.07
C THR A 240 -17.66 -0.48 15.28
N GLY A 241 -17.36 -1.61 15.94
CA GLY A 241 -15.99 -1.94 16.33
C GLY A 241 -14.99 -1.98 15.18
N SER A 242 -15.32 -2.69 14.09
CA SER A 242 -14.43 -2.79 12.91
C SER A 242 -14.31 -1.47 12.14
N GLU A 243 -15.38 -0.68 12.06
CA GLU A 243 -15.34 0.64 11.43
C GLU A 243 -14.47 1.62 12.21
N LEU A 244 -14.57 1.60 13.55
CA LEU A 244 -13.73 2.41 14.44
C LEU A 244 -12.27 1.96 14.42
N TYR A 245 -12.01 0.65 14.25
CA TYR A 245 -10.64 0.15 14.01
C TYR A 245 -10.03 0.81 12.77
N VAL A 246 -10.76 0.81 11.65
CA VAL A 246 -10.30 1.44 10.40
C VAL A 246 -10.06 2.93 10.59
N TYR A 247 -10.97 3.63 11.26
CA TYR A 247 -10.87 5.07 11.49
C TYR A 247 -9.62 5.43 12.32
N GLU A 248 -9.43 4.77 13.47
CA GLU A 248 -8.30 5.06 14.36
C GLU A 248 -6.96 4.67 13.72
N LEU A 249 -6.92 3.53 13.01
CA LEU A 249 -5.74 3.11 12.28
C LEU A 249 -5.40 4.13 11.16
N ALA A 250 -6.36 4.49 10.32
CA ALA A 250 -6.17 5.43 9.24
C ALA A 250 -5.73 6.82 9.74
N LYS A 251 -6.38 7.33 10.80
CA LYS A 251 -6.03 8.59 11.46
C LYS A 251 -4.58 8.59 11.96
N SER A 252 -4.17 7.50 12.63
CA SER A 252 -2.82 7.39 13.17
C SER A 252 -1.76 7.19 12.10
N LEU A 253 -2.06 6.45 11.01
CA LEU A 253 -1.16 6.29 9.87
C LEU A 253 -0.91 7.59 9.12
N LEU A 254 -1.91 8.49 9.01
CA LEU A 254 -1.71 9.83 8.42
C LEU A 254 -0.61 10.61 9.14
N SER A 255 -0.56 10.53 10.48
CA SER A 255 0.48 11.19 11.30
C SER A 255 1.86 10.53 11.16
N GLN A 256 1.92 9.32 10.59
CA GLN A 256 3.13 8.52 10.43
C GLN A 256 3.65 8.45 8.98
N ASN A 257 3.48 9.52 8.22
CA ASN A 257 3.96 9.64 6.84
C ASN A 257 3.33 8.62 5.88
N CYS A 258 2.02 8.34 6.04
CA CYS A 258 1.24 7.52 5.11
C CYS A 258 0.18 8.37 4.40
N ASP A 259 -0.09 8.05 3.14
CA ASP A 259 -1.28 8.48 2.41
C ASP A 259 -2.31 7.37 2.50
N VAL A 260 -3.40 7.63 3.22
CA VAL A 260 -4.41 6.61 3.47
C VAL A 260 -5.67 6.88 2.65
N THR A 261 -6.08 5.85 1.91
CA THR A 261 -7.38 5.81 1.24
C THR A 261 -8.20 4.68 1.86
N VAL A 262 -9.44 4.97 2.26
CA VAL A 262 -10.40 3.97 2.71
C VAL A 262 -11.37 3.67 1.58
N MET A 263 -11.46 2.40 1.15
CA MET A 263 -12.44 1.90 0.20
C MET A 263 -13.47 1.05 0.92
N SER A 264 -14.74 1.44 0.84
CA SER A 264 -15.80 0.81 1.62
C SER A 264 -17.19 1.20 1.10
N GLN A 265 -18.24 0.62 1.68
CA GLN A 265 -19.56 1.23 1.64
C GLN A 265 -19.52 2.47 2.53
N ILE A 266 -19.32 3.63 1.91
CA ILE A 266 -19.20 4.92 2.58
C ILE A 266 -20.56 5.61 2.76
N GLY A 267 -20.57 6.67 3.56
CA GLY A 267 -21.74 7.49 3.91
C GLY A 267 -21.99 7.47 5.42
N GLY A 268 -22.60 8.52 5.94
CA GLY A 268 -22.87 8.65 7.37
C GLY A 268 -21.72 9.30 8.18
N PRO A 269 -21.90 9.42 9.50
CA PRO A 269 -21.10 10.31 10.36
C PRO A 269 -19.61 9.94 10.42
N LEU A 270 -19.27 8.66 10.39
CA LEU A 270 -17.86 8.24 10.48
C LEU A 270 -17.10 8.61 9.20
N THR A 271 -17.71 8.41 8.02
CA THR A 271 -17.12 8.84 6.74
C THR A 271 -16.86 10.35 6.72
N ASP A 272 -17.83 11.15 7.22
CA ASP A 272 -17.71 12.60 7.24
C ASP A 272 -16.60 13.05 8.20
N MET A 273 -16.47 12.39 9.35
CA MET A 273 -15.35 12.63 10.28
C MET A 273 -14.00 12.32 9.64
N ALA A 274 -13.88 11.19 8.96
CA ALA A 274 -12.67 10.78 8.29
C ALA A 274 -12.23 11.76 7.20
N LYS A 275 -13.17 12.20 6.36
CA LYS A 275 -12.91 13.20 5.32
C LYS A 275 -12.43 14.54 5.88
N ARG A 276 -12.98 14.99 7.02
CA ARG A 276 -12.58 16.26 7.68
C ARG A 276 -11.13 16.25 8.16
N ILE A 277 -10.57 15.09 8.48
CA ILE A 277 -9.16 14.96 8.90
C ILE A 277 -8.22 14.55 7.76
N GLY A 278 -8.71 14.55 6.50
CA GLY A 278 -7.89 14.32 5.31
C GLY A 278 -7.77 12.85 4.88
N ILE A 279 -8.56 11.92 5.44
CA ILE A 279 -8.64 10.56 4.93
C ILE A 279 -9.45 10.57 3.63
N LYS A 280 -8.85 10.08 2.55
CA LYS A 280 -9.55 9.90 1.28
C LYS A 280 -10.50 8.70 1.41
N CYS A 281 -11.81 8.93 1.22
CA CYS A 281 -12.82 7.87 1.26
C CYS A 281 -13.42 7.70 -0.13
N ILE A 282 -13.34 6.48 -0.67
CA ILE A 282 -13.88 6.11 -1.98
C ILE A 282 -14.91 4.99 -1.82
N PRO A 283 -16.04 5.05 -2.55
CA PRO A 283 -17.03 3.97 -2.53
C PRO A 283 -16.47 2.76 -3.29
N PHE A 284 -17.08 1.61 -3.04
CA PHE A 284 -17.01 0.52 -3.99
C PHE A 284 -17.68 0.94 -5.28
N GLU A 285 -16.99 0.78 -6.39
CA GLU A 285 -17.54 1.09 -7.70
C GLU A 285 -18.31 -0.11 -8.25
N GLN A 286 -19.42 0.17 -8.91
CA GLN A 286 -20.27 -0.84 -9.51
C GLN A 286 -19.79 -1.16 -10.93
N ALA A 287 -19.60 -2.45 -11.27
CA ALA A 287 -19.24 -2.85 -12.63
C ALA A 287 -20.34 -2.52 -13.64
N PRO A 288 -20.03 -2.04 -14.88
CA PRO A 288 -21.05 -1.79 -15.88
C PRO A 288 -21.85 -3.06 -16.16
N GLY A 289 -23.17 -2.91 -16.23
CA GLY A 289 -24.08 -4.02 -16.55
C GLY A 289 -24.57 -4.85 -15.37
N PHE A 290 -24.05 -4.62 -14.16
CA PHE A 290 -24.56 -5.28 -12.96
C PHE A 290 -25.54 -4.38 -12.20
N LYS A 291 -26.53 -4.97 -11.55
CA LYS A 291 -27.47 -4.27 -10.67
C LYS A 291 -27.07 -4.45 -9.21
N LEU A 292 -27.32 -3.45 -8.40
CA LEU A 292 -27.18 -3.55 -6.95
C LEU A 292 -28.09 -4.69 -6.47
N GLY A 293 -27.53 -5.74 -5.88
CA GLY A 293 -28.29 -6.91 -5.45
C GLY A 293 -27.99 -8.22 -6.20
N ASP A 294 -27.32 -8.17 -7.35
CA ASP A 294 -26.87 -9.39 -8.06
C ASP A 294 -25.64 -10.01 -7.38
N GLY A 295 -25.33 -9.57 -6.22
CA GLY A 295 -24.22 -10.01 -5.49
C GLY A 295 -24.49 -11.01 -4.43
N ILE A 296 -23.71 -12.02 -4.45
CA ILE A 296 -23.96 -13.24 -3.74
C ILE A 296 -23.01 -13.40 -2.57
N TRP A 297 -23.03 -12.50 -1.69
CA TRP A 297 -22.70 -12.82 -0.33
C TRP A 297 -23.90 -12.46 0.52
N SER A 298 -24.79 -13.41 0.73
CA SER A 298 -25.72 -13.33 1.82
C SER A 298 -25.04 -14.01 3.01
N PHE A 299 -24.61 -13.23 3.96
CA PHE A 299 -24.25 -13.72 5.27
C PHE A 299 -25.56 -13.97 6.02
N ASP A 300 -26.01 -15.19 6.07
CA ASP A 300 -27.13 -15.61 6.91
C ASP A 300 -26.59 -16.03 8.28
N ALA A 301 -26.52 -15.07 9.17
CA ALA A 301 -26.28 -15.33 10.58
C ALA A 301 -27.61 -15.67 11.28
N GLY A 302 -28.31 -16.71 10.81
CA GLY A 302 -29.51 -17.23 11.47
C GLY A 302 -30.52 -16.15 11.87
N ASN A 303 -31.22 -15.54 10.92
CA ASN A 303 -32.13 -14.40 11.06
C ASN A 303 -31.49 -13.01 11.22
N GLY A 304 -30.18 -12.88 11.01
CA GLY A 304 -29.50 -11.59 10.91
C GLY A 304 -29.77 -10.88 9.57
N PRO A 305 -29.51 -9.56 9.48
CA PRO A 305 -29.66 -8.85 8.23
C PRO A 305 -28.69 -9.42 7.19
N GLN A 306 -29.21 -9.76 6.03
CA GLN A 306 -28.39 -10.19 4.89
C GLN A 306 -27.46 -9.05 4.51
N VAL A 307 -26.16 -9.31 4.56
CA VAL A 307 -25.15 -8.39 4.08
C VAL A 307 -24.88 -8.74 2.62
N SER A 308 -25.55 -8.04 1.71
CA SER A 308 -25.20 -8.13 0.30
C SER A 308 -23.83 -7.47 0.12
N THR A 309 -22.83 -8.25 -0.25
CA THR A 309 -21.55 -7.70 -0.70
C THR A 309 -21.72 -7.11 -2.08
N PRO A 310 -21.03 -5.99 -2.34
CA PRO A 310 -20.97 -5.49 -3.71
C PRO A 310 -20.24 -6.54 -4.56
N ASN A 311 -20.96 -7.20 -5.44
CA ASN A 311 -20.39 -8.08 -6.47
C ASN A 311 -19.42 -7.36 -7.41
N MET A 312 -19.11 -6.10 -7.12
CA MET A 312 -18.90 -5.16 -8.19
C MET A 312 -17.95 -4.06 -7.79
N MET A 313 -16.80 -4.47 -7.23
CA MET A 313 -15.70 -3.55 -7.09
C MET A 313 -14.90 -3.52 -8.38
N TYR A 314 -14.85 -2.34 -8.97
CA TYR A 314 -13.86 -2.05 -9.97
C TYR A 314 -12.50 -1.85 -9.36
N ARG A 315 -11.51 -2.21 -10.13
CA ARG A 315 -10.20 -1.63 -9.99
C ARG A 315 -10.31 -0.12 -10.28
N VAL A 316 -10.00 0.72 -9.31
CA VAL A 316 -9.82 2.16 -9.53
C VAL A 316 -8.51 2.31 -10.29
N SER A 317 -8.59 2.49 -11.62
CA SER A 317 -7.46 2.41 -12.55
C SER A 317 -6.37 3.45 -12.31
N ASP A 318 -6.70 4.58 -11.67
CA ASP A 318 -5.81 5.73 -11.56
C ASP A 318 -5.13 5.88 -10.19
N VAL A 319 -5.32 4.91 -9.28
CA VAL A 319 -4.73 4.97 -7.95
C VAL A 319 -3.63 3.93 -7.80
N ASN A 320 -2.42 4.40 -7.58
CA ASN A 320 -1.26 3.56 -7.31
C ASN A 320 -1.08 3.43 -5.79
N PHE A 321 -1.39 2.25 -5.25
CA PHE A 321 -1.13 1.90 -3.85
C PHE A 321 0.15 1.09 -3.76
N ASP A 322 0.92 1.31 -2.69
CA ASP A 322 2.09 0.50 -2.39
C ASP A 322 1.67 -0.81 -1.71
N LEU A 323 0.57 -0.78 -0.90
CA LEU A 323 0.05 -1.93 -0.16
C LEU A 323 -1.46 -1.80 0.08
N ILE A 324 -2.15 -2.95 0.20
CA ILE A 324 -3.56 -3.03 0.58
C ILE A 324 -3.70 -3.69 1.96
N HIS A 325 -4.39 -3.02 2.88
CA HIS A 325 -4.80 -3.57 4.17
C HIS A 325 -6.29 -3.93 4.14
N MET A 326 -6.57 -5.22 4.18
CA MET A 326 -7.93 -5.74 4.02
C MET A 326 -8.58 -6.10 5.36
N GLN A 327 -9.91 -6.07 5.36
CA GLN A 327 -10.75 -6.57 6.44
C GLN A 327 -12.01 -7.16 5.84
N HIS A 328 -12.62 -8.13 6.52
CA HIS A 328 -13.82 -8.85 6.11
C HIS A 328 -13.63 -9.67 4.82
N ARG A 329 -13.89 -10.95 4.91
CA ARG A 329 -13.68 -11.92 3.84
C ARG A 329 -14.22 -11.51 2.47
N PRO A 330 -15.48 -11.02 2.33
CA PRO A 330 -16.02 -10.67 1.03
C PRO A 330 -15.28 -9.53 0.33
N VAL A 331 -14.76 -8.59 1.12
CA VAL A 331 -13.95 -7.49 0.60
C VAL A 331 -12.56 -8.00 0.21
N ALA A 332 -11.97 -8.87 1.03
CA ALA A 332 -10.67 -9.46 0.77
C ALA A 332 -10.66 -10.24 -0.55
N GLU A 333 -11.69 -11.05 -0.83
CA GLU A 333 -11.86 -11.76 -2.10
C GLU A 333 -11.81 -10.82 -3.30
N ARG A 334 -12.47 -9.66 -3.21
CA ARG A 334 -12.46 -8.65 -4.27
C ARG A 334 -11.11 -7.95 -4.41
N MET A 335 -10.46 -7.63 -3.29
CA MET A 335 -9.12 -7.03 -3.33
C MET A 335 -8.09 -7.96 -3.96
N ILE A 336 -8.19 -9.27 -3.74
CA ILE A 336 -7.35 -10.27 -4.39
C ILE A 336 -7.63 -10.29 -5.90
N GLN A 337 -8.90 -10.32 -6.28
CA GLN A 337 -9.32 -10.39 -7.69
C GLN A 337 -8.92 -9.14 -8.49
N PHE A 338 -9.13 -7.94 -7.94
CA PHE A 338 -8.96 -6.69 -8.69
C PHE A 338 -7.57 -6.07 -8.58
N TYR A 339 -6.78 -6.48 -7.58
CA TYR A 339 -5.42 -6.00 -7.36
C TYR A 339 -4.45 -7.15 -7.12
N PRO A 340 -4.36 -8.15 -8.02
CA PRO A 340 -3.53 -9.35 -7.81
C PRO A 340 -2.04 -9.01 -7.63
N GLU A 341 -1.58 -7.92 -8.24
CA GLU A 341 -0.19 -7.50 -8.25
C GLU A 341 0.26 -6.69 -7.02
N ILE A 342 -0.67 -6.28 -6.14
CA ILE A 342 -0.34 -5.49 -4.95
C ILE A 342 -0.30 -6.42 -3.73
N ASP A 343 0.79 -6.36 -2.96
CA ASP A 343 0.91 -7.12 -1.72
C ASP A 343 -0.12 -6.66 -0.68
N LYS A 344 -0.60 -7.62 0.12
CA LYS A 344 -1.71 -7.43 1.04
C LYS A 344 -1.36 -7.84 2.45
N ILE A 345 -1.99 -7.16 3.40
CA ILE A 345 -2.09 -7.55 4.80
C ILE A 345 -3.57 -7.67 5.17
N TYR A 346 -3.92 -8.62 6.03
CA TYR A 346 -5.31 -8.93 6.35
C TYR A 346 -5.53 -8.95 7.86
N SER A 347 -6.35 -8.02 8.37
CA SER A 347 -6.76 -8.00 9.79
C SER A 347 -8.03 -8.79 10.00
N ILE A 348 -8.01 -9.66 11.01
CA ILE A 348 -9.12 -10.53 11.44
C ILE A 348 -9.60 -10.04 12.80
N HIS A 349 -10.90 -9.78 12.91
CA HIS A 349 -11.52 -9.17 14.09
C HIS A 349 -12.29 -10.15 14.97
N SER A 350 -12.61 -11.34 14.48
CA SER A 350 -13.40 -12.33 15.23
C SER A 350 -13.10 -13.75 14.76
N GLU A 351 -13.12 -14.69 15.69
CA GLU A 351 -13.05 -16.14 15.46
C GLU A 351 -14.42 -16.82 15.53
N VAL A 352 -15.48 -16.04 15.75
CA VAL A 352 -16.84 -16.57 15.93
C VAL A 352 -17.82 -16.14 14.83
N ILE A 353 -17.34 -15.42 13.82
CA ILE A 353 -18.18 -14.89 12.72
C ILE A 353 -17.51 -15.21 11.38
N GLU A 354 -18.15 -16.01 10.53
CA GLU A 354 -17.64 -16.41 9.19
C GLU A 354 -17.24 -15.24 8.28
N LEU A 355 -17.87 -14.06 8.50
CA LEU A 355 -17.49 -12.82 7.80
C LEU A 355 -16.01 -12.47 7.98
N GLU A 356 -15.40 -12.93 9.07
CA GLU A 356 -14.01 -12.66 9.43
C GLU A 356 -13.05 -13.80 9.04
N ASP A 357 -13.56 -14.90 8.47
CA ASP A 357 -12.73 -16.02 8.10
C ASP A 357 -11.60 -15.61 7.15
N PRO A 358 -10.35 -15.95 7.46
CA PRO A 358 -9.23 -15.59 6.61
C PRO A 358 -9.24 -16.35 5.28
N ILE A 359 -8.60 -15.77 4.28
CA ILE A 359 -8.36 -16.38 2.97
C ILE A 359 -6.86 -16.63 2.86
N LYS A 360 -6.47 -17.86 2.49
CA LYS A 360 -5.09 -18.20 2.16
C LYS A 360 -4.82 -17.87 0.69
N HIS A 361 -3.93 -16.90 0.42
CA HIS A 361 -3.59 -16.50 -0.94
C HIS A 361 -2.16 -15.91 -0.98
N GLU A 362 -1.42 -16.15 -2.07
CA GLU A 362 -0.01 -15.74 -2.21
C GLU A 362 0.23 -14.24 -2.12
N SER A 363 -0.75 -13.42 -2.54
CA SER A 363 -0.65 -11.96 -2.42
C SER A 363 -0.86 -11.43 -1.00
N ILE A 364 -1.31 -12.28 -0.06
CA ILE A 364 -1.45 -11.94 1.35
C ILE A 364 -0.15 -12.32 2.07
N LYS A 365 0.63 -11.33 2.47
CA LYS A 365 1.96 -11.53 3.06
C LYS A 365 1.92 -11.63 4.58
N LYS A 366 0.91 -11.05 5.22
CA LYS A 366 0.73 -11.05 6.67
C LYS A 366 -0.75 -11.03 7.06
N TYR A 367 -1.04 -11.68 8.18
CA TYR A 367 -2.33 -11.67 8.86
C TYR A 367 -2.17 -11.01 10.21
N ILE A 368 -3.10 -10.14 10.58
CA ILE A 368 -3.12 -9.48 11.88
C ILE A 368 -4.29 -10.04 12.68
N ALA A 369 -3.97 -10.70 13.78
CA ALA A 369 -4.93 -11.13 14.77
C ALA A 369 -5.02 -10.06 15.86
N ILE A 370 -6.23 -9.54 16.14
CA ILE A 370 -6.38 -8.49 17.15
C ILE A 370 -6.33 -9.01 18.60
N ARG A 371 -6.18 -10.32 18.79
CA ARG A 371 -5.98 -11.00 20.08
C ARG A 371 -5.44 -12.43 19.89
N PRO A 372 -4.90 -13.06 20.94
CA PRO A 372 -4.29 -14.40 20.84
C PRO A 372 -5.23 -15.48 20.32
N GLU A 373 -6.48 -15.50 20.77
CA GLU A 373 -7.48 -16.51 20.36
C GLU A 373 -7.72 -16.50 18.83
N ILE A 374 -7.69 -15.33 18.22
CA ILE A 374 -7.80 -15.20 16.75
C ILE A 374 -6.54 -15.76 16.07
N LYS A 375 -5.34 -15.54 16.61
CA LYS A 375 -4.12 -16.13 16.06
C LYS A 375 -4.21 -17.66 16.06
N GLU A 376 -4.62 -18.26 17.18
CA GLU A 376 -4.83 -19.70 17.28
C GLU A 376 -5.88 -20.19 16.30
N TYR A 377 -6.98 -19.47 16.15
CA TYR A 377 -8.04 -19.78 15.19
C TYR A 377 -7.53 -19.78 13.73
N ILE A 378 -6.77 -18.77 13.34
CA ILE A 378 -6.19 -18.65 11.99
C ILE A 378 -5.25 -19.83 11.69
N ILE A 379 -4.35 -20.15 12.62
CA ILE A 379 -3.34 -21.21 12.43
C ILE A 379 -3.99 -22.58 12.38
N ASN A 380 -4.91 -22.87 13.32
CA ASN A 380 -5.47 -24.20 13.48
C ASN A 380 -6.54 -24.56 12.45
N ASN A 381 -7.26 -23.57 11.89
CA ASN A 381 -8.41 -23.86 11.01
C ASN A 381 -8.16 -23.52 9.53
N PHE A 382 -7.13 -22.72 9.18
CA PHE A 382 -6.94 -22.25 7.80
C PHE A 382 -5.55 -22.56 7.22
N GLU A 383 -4.75 -23.39 7.91
CA GLU A 383 -3.41 -23.79 7.46
C GLU A 383 -2.51 -22.61 7.09
N ILE A 384 -2.67 -21.49 7.77
CA ILE A 384 -1.83 -20.30 7.60
C ILE A 384 -0.62 -20.46 8.51
N PRO A 385 0.63 -20.32 7.99
CA PRO A 385 1.83 -20.50 8.80
C PRO A 385 1.89 -19.49 9.95
N GLU A 386 2.29 -19.95 11.15
CA GLU A 386 2.40 -19.08 12.34
C GLU A 386 3.28 -17.85 12.10
N LYS A 387 4.37 -18.00 11.36
CA LYS A 387 5.28 -16.89 11.00
C LYS A 387 4.61 -15.75 10.23
N ASP A 388 3.45 -16.03 9.59
CA ASP A 388 2.70 -15.07 8.79
C ASP A 388 1.57 -14.41 9.59
N VAL A 389 1.38 -14.77 10.87
CA VAL A 389 0.34 -14.24 11.76
C VAL A 389 0.95 -13.46 12.92
N GLU A 390 0.64 -12.17 12.99
CA GLU A 390 1.07 -11.27 14.06
C GLU A 390 -0.11 -10.90 14.97
N ILE A 391 0.15 -10.78 16.27
CA ILE A 391 -0.84 -10.25 17.22
C ILE A 391 -0.61 -8.75 17.33
N ILE A 392 -1.56 -7.95 16.83
CA ILE A 392 -1.56 -6.50 16.97
C ILE A 392 -2.98 -6.07 17.36
N TYR A 393 -3.12 -5.50 18.53
CA TYR A 393 -4.42 -5.23 19.15
C TYR A 393 -5.22 -4.11 18.46
N ASN A 394 -6.47 -3.92 18.91
CA ASN A 394 -7.32 -2.82 18.46
C ASN A 394 -6.69 -1.46 18.77
N PRO A 395 -6.61 -0.54 17.79
CA PRO A 395 -6.18 0.83 18.04
C PRO A 395 -7.27 1.61 18.78
N VAL A 396 -6.92 2.23 19.89
CA VAL A 396 -7.84 3.08 20.66
C VAL A 396 -7.20 4.45 20.93
N ASP A 397 -7.95 5.51 20.72
CA ASP A 397 -7.52 6.89 20.97
C ASP A 397 -7.41 7.14 22.50
N ASN A 398 -6.18 7.10 23.03
CA ASN A 398 -5.89 7.32 24.43
C ASN A 398 -6.11 8.77 24.91
N GLU A 399 -6.25 9.74 23.99
CA GLU A 399 -6.63 11.11 24.35
C GLU A 399 -8.13 11.25 24.58
N LYS A 400 -8.92 10.49 23.86
CA LYS A 400 -10.37 10.40 24.02
C LYS A 400 -10.74 9.54 25.23
N PHE A 401 -10.17 8.32 25.32
CA PHE A 401 -10.40 7.35 26.37
C PHE A 401 -9.32 7.48 27.45
N LYS A 402 -9.65 8.21 28.49
CA LYS A 402 -8.81 8.40 29.69
C LYS A 402 -9.71 8.69 30.89
N PRO A 403 -9.22 8.49 32.11
CA PRO A 403 -9.97 8.84 33.29
C PRO A 403 -10.37 10.31 33.30
N LYS A 404 -11.65 10.59 33.49
CA LYS A 404 -12.19 11.96 33.57
C LYS A 404 -13.01 12.10 34.85
N PRO A 405 -12.95 13.27 35.51
CA PRO A 405 -13.80 13.55 36.64
C PRO A 405 -15.28 13.39 36.26
N SER A 406 -15.99 12.50 36.93
CA SER A 406 -17.42 12.24 36.71
C SER A 406 -18.06 11.71 38.00
N LYS A 407 -19.38 11.86 38.12
CA LYS A 407 -20.13 11.21 39.20
C LYS A 407 -20.33 9.74 38.80
N VAL A 408 -19.53 8.87 39.40
CA VAL A 408 -19.62 7.44 39.13
C VAL A 408 -20.93 6.89 39.69
N GLN A 409 -21.68 6.18 38.89
CA GLN A 409 -22.92 5.49 39.21
C GLN A 409 -22.65 4.00 39.37
N ASN A 410 -23.41 3.34 40.26
CA ASN A 410 -23.31 1.89 40.42
C ASN A 410 -23.98 1.16 39.26
N ALA A 411 -23.30 1.17 38.12
CA ALA A 411 -23.83 0.65 36.86
C ALA A 411 -22.80 -0.19 36.12
N VAL A 412 -23.27 -1.19 35.36
CA VAL A 412 -22.50 -1.95 34.39
C VAL A 412 -22.89 -1.44 33.00
N LEU A 413 -21.92 -0.99 32.21
CA LEU A 413 -22.16 -0.56 30.81
C LEU A 413 -21.79 -1.69 29.85
N PHE A 414 -22.73 -2.14 29.05
CA PHE A 414 -22.52 -3.03 27.92
C PHE A 414 -22.62 -2.22 26.62
N VAL A 415 -21.57 -2.29 25.78
CA VAL A 415 -21.55 -1.62 24.47
C VAL A 415 -21.44 -2.65 23.36
N GLY A 416 -22.44 -2.71 22.53
CA GLY A 416 -22.48 -3.65 21.40
C GLY A 416 -23.88 -3.76 20.78
N THR A 417 -23.96 -4.32 19.58
CA THR A 417 -25.24 -4.63 18.94
C THR A 417 -26.07 -5.55 19.84
N ILE A 418 -27.36 -5.31 19.94
CA ILE A 418 -28.29 -6.18 20.67
C ILE A 418 -28.84 -7.17 19.64
N ASP A 419 -28.28 -8.38 19.65
CA ASP A 419 -28.56 -9.45 18.69
C ASP A 419 -28.44 -10.84 19.35
N TYR A 420 -28.67 -11.90 18.58
CA TYR A 420 -28.64 -13.27 19.06
C TYR A 420 -27.27 -13.65 19.68
N LEU A 421 -26.18 -13.17 19.12
CA LEU A 421 -24.82 -13.49 19.62
C LEU A 421 -24.57 -12.92 21.02
N ARG A 422 -25.22 -11.84 21.37
CA ARG A 422 -25.06 -11.12 22.64
C ARG A 422 -26.21 -11.32 23.61
N ARG A 423 -27.27 -12.00 23.18
CA ARG A 423 -28.49 -12.20 23.97
C ARG A 423 -28.24 -12.87 25.30
N GLU A 424 -27.53 -13.99 25.31
CA GLU A 424 -27.25 -14.75 26.55
C GLU A 424 -26.42 -13.91 27.53
N THR A 425 -25.39 -13.21 27.03
CA THR A 425 -24.57 -12.28 27.82
C THR A 425 -25.43 -11.15 28.42
N ILE A 426 -26.35 -10.57 27.67
CA ILE A 426 -27.23 -9.49 28.15
C ILE A 426 -28.19 -10.04 29.23
N MET A 427 -28.72 -11.24 29.06
CA MET A 427 -29.60 -11.86 30.07
C MET A 427 -28.85 -12.15 31.38
N ASP A 428 -27.63 -12.70 31.30
CA ASP A 428 -26.79 -12.90 32.47
C ASP A 428 -26.42 -11.57 33.18
N LEU A 429 -26.17 -10.51 32.39
CA LEU A 429 -25.92 -9.17 32.98
C LEU A 429 -27.16 -8.58 33.65
N ILE A 430 -28.38 -8.84 33.15
CA ILE A 430 -29.62 -8.41 33.81
C ILE A 430 -29.74 -9.05 35.21
N GLU A 431 -29.50 -10.36 35.33
CA GLU A 431 -29.54 -11.07 36.59
C GLU A 431 -28.42 -10.59 37.53
N TYR A 432 -27.16 -10.53 37.03
CA TYR A 432 -26.03 -10.04 37.77
C TYR A 432 -26.24 -8.64 38.37
N THR A 433 -26.74 -7.70 37.54
CA THR A 433 -26.94 -6.32 38.00
C THR A 433 -28.08 -6.19 39.00
N LYS A 434 -29.14 -6.97 38.84
CA LYS A 434 -30.25 -7.05 39.78
C LYS A 434 -29.80 -7.56 41.17
N ASP A 435 -29.04 -8.65 41.18
CA ASP A 435 -28.57 -9.31 42.41
C ASP A 435 -27.55 -8.46 43.18
N ASN A 436 -26.87 -7.52 42.48
CA ASN A 436 -25.85 -6.65 43.06
C ASN A 436 -26.29 -5.19 43.25
N ASP A 437 -27.58 -4.90 43.13
CA ASP A 437 -28.17 -3.54 43.25
C ASP A 437 -27.48 -2.53 42.33
N LYS A 438 -27.27 -2.94 41.05
CA LYS A 438 -26.65 -2.13 40.01
C LYS A 438 -27.64 -1.82 38.90
N GLU A 439 -27.40 -0.73 38.18
CA GLU A 439 -28.06 -0.49 36.89
C GLU A 439 -27.31 -1.23 35.76
N LEU A 440 -28.06 -1.74 34.78
CA LEU A 440 -27.50 -2.19 33.52
C LEU A 440 -27.74 -1.12 32.46
N TRP A 441 -26.65 -0.61 31.89
CA TRP A 441 -26.68 0.33 30.78
C TRP A 441 -26.32 -0.38 29.48
N LEU A 442 -27.26 -0.43 28.53
CA LEU A 442 -27.08 -1.01 27.21
C LEU A 442 -26.91 0.10 26.18
N MET A 443 -25.79 0.13 25.50
CA MET A 443 -25.53 1.04 24.38
C MET A 443 -25.32 0.25 23.09
N GLY A 444 -26.32 0.25 22.22
CA GLY A 444 -26.26 -0.49 20.96
C GLY A 444 -27.53 -0.38 20.14
N GLU A 445 -27.44 -0.81 18.89
CA GLU A 445 -28.59 -0.94 18.01
C GLU A 445 -29.28 -2.28 18.27
N ASP A 446 -30.60 -2.27 18.44
CA ASP A 446 -31.41 -3.50 18.56
C ASP A 446 -31.81 -3.99 17.16
N LYS A 447 -31.12 -5.02 16.70
CA LYS A 447 -31.36 -5.60 15.35
C LYS A 447 -32.43 -6.67 15.31
N GLN A 448 -32.86 -7.18 16.46
CA GLN A 448 -33.75 -8.31 16.57
C GLN A 448 -34.96 -8.06 17.47
N ASN A 449 -35.20 -6.79 17.79
CA ASN A 449 -36.33 -6.36 18.61
C ASN A 449 -36.38 -7.01 20.01
N TYR A 450 -35.26 -7.13 20.67
CA TYR A 450 -35.17 -7.66 22.05
C TYR A 450 -35.46 -6.60 23.12
N LEU A 451 -35.22 -5.32 22.85
CA LEU A 451 -35.34 -4.22 23.81
C LEU A 451 -36.73 -4.14 24.47
N PRO A 452 -37.88 -4.34 23.77
CA PRO A 452 -39.18 -4.28 24.43
C PRO A 452 -39.31 -5.25 25.60
N THR A 453 -38.73 -6.43 25.50
CA THR A 453 -38.71 -7.42 26.58
C THR A 453 -37.67 -7.07 27.66
N ILE A 454 -36.48 -6.62 27.27
CA ILE A 454 -35.39 -6.29 28.17
C ILE A 454 -35.72 -5.08 29.04
N LEU A 455 -36.30 -4.03 28.46
CA LEU A 455 -36.67 -2.78 29.16
C LEU A 455 -37.86 -2.90 30.11
N THR A 456 -38.51 -4.06 30.23
CA THR A 456 -39.47 -4.33 31.31
C THR A 456 -38.78 -4.36 32.68
N GLN A 457 -37.45 -4.55 32.74
CA GLN A 457 -36.67 -4.52 33.95
C GLN A 457 -36.32 -3.08 34.35
N SER A 458 -36.78 -2.62 35.51
CA SER A 458 -36.69 -1.20 35.95
C SER A 458 -35.24 -0.69 36.13
N HIS A 459 -34.28 -1.58 36.33
CA HIS A 459 -32.84 -1.26 36.53
C HIS A 459 -32.05 -1.25 35.20
N VAL A 460 -32.73 -1.52 34.03
CA VAL A 460 -32.10 -1.53 32.74
C VAL A 460 -32.37 -0.23 31.99
N LYS A 461 -31.35 0.41 31.47
CA LYS A 461 -31.40 1.62 30.65
C LYS A 461 -30.81 1.39 29.27
N HIS A 462 -31.41 1.95 28.23
CA HIS A 462 -30.91 1.88 26.87
C HIS A 462 -30.43 3.25 26.38
N PHE A 463 -29.26 3.26 25.76
CA PHE A 463 -28.64 4.43 25.12
C PHE A 463 -28.47 4.17 23.62
N LYS A 464 -28.79 5.15 22.80
CA LYS A 464 -28.53 5.07 21.36
C LYS A 464 -27.03 5.05 21.09
N PRO A 465 -26.57 4.26 20.08
CA PRO A 465 -25.19 4.29 19.65
C PRO A 465 -24.72 5.70 19.30
N GLY A 466 -23.50 6.06 19.69
CA GLY A 466 -22.99 7.39 19.43
C GLY A 466 -21.47 7.48 19.63
N TRP A 467 -20.90 8.60 19.20
CA TRP A 467 -19.47 8.86 19.27
C TRP A 467 -18.94 9.02 20.71
N ASN A 468 -19.76 9.51 21.64
CA ASN A 468 -19.31 9.94 22.98
C ASN A 468 -19.45 8.85 24.05
N VAL A 469 -19.15 7.59 23.69
CA VAL A 469 -19.23 6.45 24.64
C VAL A 469 -18.30 6.61 25.86
N GLU A 470 -17.18 7.34 25.72
CA GLU A 470 -16.23 7.62 26.81
C GLU A 470 -16.88 8.34 28.01
N LYS A 471 -17.98 9.06 27.80
CA LYS A 471 -18.71 9.70 28.89
C LYS A 471 -19.40 8.64 29.76
N LEU A 472 -20.14 7.72 29.14
CA LEU A 472 -20.80 6.63 29.85
C LEU A 472 -19.80 5.70 30.54
N ILE A 473 -18.65 5.40 29.89
CA ILE A 473 -17.58 4.61 30.50
C ILE A 473 -17.03 5.30 31.74
N ASN A 474 -16.81 6.61 31.73
CA ASN A 474 -16.34 7.34 32.90
C ASN A 474 -17.42 7.41 34.02
N GLU A 475 -18.70 7.41 33.67
CA GLU A 475 -19.82 7.51 34.60
C GLU A 475 -20.24 6.16 35.19
N CYS A 476 -19.97 5.02 34.54
CA CYS A 476 -20.28 3.69 35.10
C CYS A 476 -19.19 3.19 36.07
N SER A 477 -19.52 2.20 36.89
CA SER A 477 -18.55 1.57 37.82
C SER A 477 -17.69 0.52 37.12
N GLU A 478 -18.23 -0.16 36.11
CA GLU A 478 -17.57 -1.21 35.34
C GLU A 478 -18.25 -1.39 34.00
N THR A 479 -17.58 -2.07 33.07
CA THR A 479 -18.15 -2.40 31.77
C THR A 479 -18.26 -3.91 31.57
N ALA A 480 -18.94 -4.31 30.49
CA ALA A 480 -19.00 -5.70 30.04
C ALA A 480 -18.96 -5.78 28.52
N GLY A 481 -18.39 -6.85 27.98
CA GLY A 481 -18.32 -7.11 26.55
C GLY A 481 -18.12 -8.59 26.25
N ILE A 482 -18.33 -8.96 25.00
CA ILE A 482 -17.98 -10.31 24.52
C ILE A 482 -16.56 -10.29 23.95
N GLN A 483 -15.78 -11.32 24.27
CA GLN A 483 -14.37 -11.45 23.94
C GLN A 483 -13.53 -10.23 24.40
N LEU A 484 -12.23 -10.26 24.22
CA LEU A 484 -11.36 -9.08 24.40
C LEU A 484 -11.55 -8.16 23.20
N GLY A 485 -12.59 -7.35 23.25
CA GLY A 485 -12.95 -6.42 22.19
C GLY A 485 -12.53 -4.98 22.49
N ARG A 486 -12.89 -4.08 21.56
CA ARG A 486 -12.58 -2.65 21.64
C ARG A 486 -13.12 -2.00 22.93
N THR A 487 -14.37 -2.29 23.31
CA THR A 487 -15.02 -1.70 24.51
C THR A 487 -14.27 -2.02 25.78
N THR A 488 -13.74 -3.24 25.93
CA THR A 488 -12.91 -3.62 27.07
C THR A 488 -11.66 -2.75 27.16
N ILE A 489 -10.98 -2.53 26.02
CA ILE A 489 -9.77 -1.69 25.96
C ILE A 489 -10.12 -0.22 26.28
N GLU A 490 -11.21 0.30 25.74
CA GLU A 490 -11.72 1.65 26.00
C GLU A 490 -12.02 1.85 27.50
N SER A 491 -12.58 0.82 28.13
CA SER A 491 -12.85 0.78 29.57
C SER A 491 -11.57 0.83 30.39
N TRP A 492 -10.60 -0.01 30.07
CA TRP A 492 -9.30 -0.05 30.75
C TRP A 492 -8.56 1.28 30.64
N LEU A 493 -8.59 1.91 29.46
CA LEU A 493 -8.01 3.25 29.27
C LEU A 493 -8.70 4.32 30.11
N CYS A 494 -9.98 4.17 30.40
CA CYS A 494 -10.71 5.03 31.35
C CYS A 494 -10.53 4.63 32.82
N GLY A 495 -9.68 3.65 33.13
CA GLY A 495 -9.42 3.17 34.49
C GLY A 495 -10.55 2.32 35.08
N LYS A 496 -11.42 1.73 34.23
CA LYS A 496 -12.55 0.93 34.66
C LYS A 496 -12.31 -0.56 34.44
N PRO A 497 -12.69 -1.43 35.37
CA PRO A 497 -12.69 -2.87 35.16
C PRO A 497 -13.76 -3.27 34.13
N SER A 498 -13.55 -4.44 33.51
CA SER A 498 -14.47 -4.97 32.53
C SER A 498 -14.72 -6.45 32.69
N TRP A 499 -15.97 -6.87 32.57
CA TRP A 499 -16.36 -8.26 32.42
C TRP A 499 -16.12 -8.70 30.99
N ILE A 500 -15.42 -9.81 30.78
CA ILE A 500 -15.20 -10.42 29.46
C ILE A 500 -15.94 -11.75 29.42
N TYR A 501 -16.91 -11.82 28.53
CA TYR A 501 -17.67 -13.04 28.25
C TYR A 501 -17.09 -13.73 27.02
N LYS A 502 -16.57 -14.94 27.17
CA LYS A 502 -16.17 -15.78 26.03
C LYS A 502 -17.40 -16.53 25.54
N VAL A 503 -17.81 -16.22 24.32
CA VAL A 503 -18.96 -16.84 23.67
C VAL A 503 -18.53 -17.61 22.42
N ASN A 504 -19.30 -18.67 22.06
CA ASN A 504 -19.14 -19.36 20.79
C ASN A 504 -19.94 -18.69 19.65
N SER A 505 -19.89 -19.24 18.44
CA SER A 505 -20.61 -18.72 17.25
C SER A 505 -22.14 -18.69 17.39
N LEU A 506 -22.71 -19.44 18.33
CA LEU A 506 -24.14 -19.45 18.65
C LEU A 506 -24.51 -18.43 19.75
N GLY A 507 -23.53 -17.73 20.34
CA GLY A 507 -23.73 -16.79 21.41
C GLY A 507 -23.79 -17.42 22.82
N ASN A 508 -23.54 -18.73 22.94
CA ASN A 508 -23.55 -19.41 24.25
C ASN A 508 -22.31 -19.04 25.04
N ILE A 509 -22.48 -18.73 26.32
CA ILE A 509 -21.40 -18.36 27.24
C ILE A 509 -20.58 -19.61 27.60
N GLY A 510 -19.29 -19.59 27.24
CA GLY A 510 -18.33 -20.59 27.69
C GLY A 510 -17.66 -20.25 29.03
N SER A 511 -17.33 -18.96 29.21
CA SER A 511 -16.80 -18.45 30.48
C SER A 511 -17.05 -16.95 30.60
N LYS A 512 -17.02 -16.45 31.86
CA LYS A 512 -17.02 -15.02 32.17
C LYS A 512 -16.02 -14.71 33.28
N GLU A 513 -15.31 -13.63 33.13
CA GLU A 513 -14.32 -13.20 34.13
C GLU A 513 -14.21 -11.67 34.13
N ARG A 514 -13.95 -11.10 35.30
CA ARG A 514 -13.76 -9.67 35.48
C ARG A 514 -12.27 -9.34 35.52
N PHE A 515 -11.86 -8.42 34.69
CA PHE A 515 -10.47 -7.97 34.59
C PHE A 515 -10.34 -6.50 34.97
N ASP A 516 -9.37 -6.21 35.82
CA ASP A 516 -8.92 -4.85 36.08
C ASP A 516 -8.02 -4.37 34.91
N PRO A 517 -7.85 -3.04 34.73
CA PRO A 517 -6.95 -2.52 33.70
C PRO A 517 -5.52 -3.06 33.88
N PRO A 518 -4.91 -3.63 32.83
CA PRO A 518 -3.52 -4.08 32.88
C PRO A 518 -2.55 -2.91 32.97
N SER A 519 -1.32 -3.16 33.44
CA SER A 519 -0.28 -2.12 33.57
C SER A 519 0.29 -1.66 32.20
N ASP A 520 0.20 -2.49 31.17
CA ASP A 520 0.80 -2.28 29.84
C ASP A 520 -0.21 -1.78 28.80
N LEU A 521 -0.97 -0.75 29.13
CA LEU A 521 -2.03 -0.18 28.28
C LEU A 521 -1.50 0.44 26.97
N GLU A 522 -0.23 0.82 26.91
CA GLU A 522 0.36 1.47 25.76
C GLU A 522 0.31 0.64 24.47
N LYS A 523 0.24 -0.68 24.59
CA LYS A 523 0.08 -1.59 23.44
C LYS A 523 -1.25 -1.42 22.68
N TYR A 524 -2.24 -0.75 23.27
CA TYR A 524 -3.54 -0.45 22.70
C TYR A 524 -3.66 0.98 22.15
N TYR A 525 -2.68 1.86 22.44
CA TYR A 525 -2.73 3.23 21.96
C TYR A 525 -2.69 3.27 20.43
N ALA A 526 -3.61 4.00 19.83
CA ALA A 526 -3.80 4.02 18.37
C ALA A 526 -2.49 4.32 17.60
N ASN A 527 -1.66 5.25 18.10
CA ASN A 527 -0.39 5.56 17.47
C ASN A 527 0.63 4.43 17.57
N ASN A 528 0.66 3.68 18.70
CA ASN A 528 1.58 2.55 18.87
C ASN A 528 1.14 1.36 18.02
N VAL A 529 -0.16 1.08 17.96
CA VAL A 529 -0.74 0.06 17.07
C VAL A 529 -0.43 0.40 15.60
N ALA A 530 -0.68 1.64 15.19
CA ALA A 530 -0.39 2.07 13.82
C ALA A 530 1.11 1.98 13.48
N LYS A 531 2.01 2.23 14.45
CA LYS A 531 3.45 2.04 14.28
C LYS A 531 3.79 0.58 14.04
N GLN A 532 3.25 -0.34 14.84
CA GLN A 532 3.45 -1.78 14.65
C GLN A 532 2.90 -2.25 13.29
N ILE A 533 1.72 -1.81 12.89
CA ILE A 533 1.12 -2.11 11.58
C ILE A 533 2.03 -1.57 10.45
N LYS A 534 2.50 -0.32 10.55
CA LYS A 534 3.42 0.26 9.57
C LYS A 534 4.74 -0.50 9.47
N GLU A 535 5.27 -1.00 10.57
CA GLU A 535 6.46 -1.87 10.56
C GLU A 535 6.21 -3.16 9.76
N GLN A 536 5.01 -3.75 9.85
CA GLN A 536 4.65 -4.90 9.01
C GLN A 536 4.54 -4.49 7.53
N TYR A 537 3.98 -3.32 7.22
CA TYR A 537 3.95 -2.80 5.85
C TYR A 537 5.36 -2.68 5.25
N LEU A 538 6.28 -2.10 6.01
CA LEU A 538 7.66 -1.93 5.54
C LEU A 538 8.39 -3.27 5.37
N LYS A 539 8.16 -4.26 6.24
CA LYS A 539 8.70 -5.62 6.09
C LYS A 539 8.17 -6.34 4.85
N ILE A 540 6.91 -6.09 4.47
CA ILE A 540 6.32 -6.67 3.26
C ILE A 540 6.92 -6.05 2.00
N LEU A 541 7.25 -4.76 2.05
CA LEU A 541 7.74 -3.98 0.90
C LEU A 541 9.26 -3.98 0.76
N SER A 542 9.98 -4.45 1.80
CA SER A 542 11.45 -4.64 1.77
C SER A 542 11.83 -5.96 1.10
#